data_a8bc21b2898903cda64a09648c6da0a3
#
_entry.id   a8bc21b2898903cda64a09648c6da0a3
#
_cell.length_a   1.000
_cell.length_b   1.000
_cell.length_c   1.000
_cell.angle_alpha   90.00
_cell.angle_beta   90.00
_cell.angle_gamma   90.00
#
_symmetry.space_group_name_H-M   'P 1'
#
loop_
_entity.id
_entity.type
_entity.pdbx_description
1 polymer ?
#
loop_
_entity_poly.entity_id
_entity_poly.type
_entity_poly.pdbx_seq_one_letter_code
_entity_poly.pdbx_strand_id
1 'polypeptide(L)'
;MDPFLLAAAHLLLRADRPEVIEESCQISSLLTGNTDYARCQATVLRETLLKGGLDQTVLDLLAGDQREATELVFEREEEDPVETSRQFGNNCHLPGSFQGALHAFLHHRESEDRFQETLRAVLRAGGCNCSRANYAGALLGASGAVIPSNWLDRLNRAEDIVNTIQRAANISHLGEGK
;
A
#
# COMPACT_ATOMS: atom_id res chain seq x y z
N MET A 1 13.41 0.66 6.59
CA MET A 1 12.67 1.13 5.40
C MET A 1 12.02 -0.09 4.77
N ASP A 2 10.76 0.00 4.43
CA ASP A 2 10.04 -1.13 3.87
C ASP A 2 10.55 -1.38 2.43
N PRO A 3 11.09 -2.55 2.13
CA PRO A 3 11.65 -2.89 0.82
C PRO A 3 10.62 -2.87 -0.29
N PHE A 4 9.37 -3.09 0.06
CA PHE A 4 8.25 -3.11 -0.88
C PHE A 4 8.04 -1.76 -1.59
N LEU A 5 8.43 -0.64 -0.98
CA LEU A 5 8.22 0.69 -1.55
C LEU A 5 8.82 0.87 -2.96
N LEU A 6 9.98 0.26 -3.22
CA LEU A 6 10.59 0.32 -4.53
C LEU A 6 9.91 -0.62 -5.55
N ALA A 7 9.31 -1.71 -5.07
CA ALA A 7 8.56 -2.63 -5.90
C ALA A 7 7.13 -2.12 -6.21
N ALA A 8 6.57 -1.25 -5.38
CA ALA A 8 5.21 -0.75 -5.55
C ALA A 8 5.00 -0.04 -6.90
N ALA A 9 5.95 0.80 -7.32
CA ALA A 9 5.87 1.49 -8.60
C ALA A 9 5.89 0.50 -9.78
N HIS A 10 6.74 -0.53 -9.73
CA HIS A 10 6.79 -1.59 -10.73
C HIS A 10 5.46 -2.36 -10.80
N LEU A 11 4.92 -2.73 -9.64
CA LEU A 11 3.65 -3.42 -9.54
C LEU A 11 2.49 -2.60 -10.11
N LEU A 12 2.39 -1.32 -9.74
CA LEU A 12 1.29 -0.46 -10.19
C LEU A 12 1.29 -0.24 -11.71
N LEU A 13 2.47 -0.24 -12.34
CA LEU A 13 2.60 -0.08 -13.79
C LEU A 13 2.30 -1.36 -14.58
N ARG A 14 2.22 -2.52 -13.93
CA ARG A 14 2.10 -3.85 -14.58
C ARG A 14 1.13 -4.78 -13.85
N ALA A 15 0.16 -4.23 -13.14
CA ALA A 15 -0.74 -5.00 -12.28
C ALA A 15 -1.66 -5.97 -13.05
N ASP A 16 -1.88 -5.75 -14.34
CA ASP A 16 -2.59 -6.64 -15.26
C ASP A 16 -1.87 -8.01 -15.42
N ARG A 17 -0.54 -8.05 -15.21
CA ARG A 17 0.27 -9.24 -15.34
C ARG A 17 0.42 -9.97 -14.01
N PRO A 18 0.04 -11.26 -13.90
CA PRO A 18 0.17 -12.01 -12.63
C PRO A 18 1.62 -12.16 -12.17
N GLU A 19 2.58 -12.19 -13.09
CA GLU A 19 4.02 -12.34 -12.80
C GLU A 19 4.60 -11.15 -12.03
N VAL A 20 3.93 -10.00 -12.04
CA VAL A 20 4.40 -8.79 -11.37
C VAL A 20 4.58 -8.97 -9.86
N ILE A 21 3.82 -9.89 -9.24
CA ILE A 21 3.98 -10.19 -7.81
C ILE A 21 5.37 -10.79 -7.57
N GLU A 22 5.77 -11.76 -8.37
CA GLU A 22 7.09 -12.41 -8.26
C GLU A 22 8.23 -11.43 -8.58
N GLU A 23 8.09 -10.65 -9.65
CA GLU A 23 9.03 -9.59 -10.01
C GLU A 23 9.21 -8.58 -8.87
N SER A 24 8.12 -8.19 -8.21
CA SER A 24 8.13 -7.30 -7.03
C SER A 24 8.85 -7.92 -5.83
N CYS A 25 8.66 -9.22 -5.61
CA CYS A 25 9.38 -9.97 -4.57
C CYS A 25 10.89 -10.00 -4.85
N GLN A 26 11.29 -10.22 -6.10
CA GLN A 26 12.71 -10.21 -6.51
C GLN A 26 13.35 -8.84 -6.28
N ILE A 27 12.67 -7.74 -6.65
CA ILE A 27 13.15 -6.38 -6.39
C ILE A 27 13.32 -6.15 -4.89
N SER A 28 12.34 -6.56 -4.08
CA SER A 28 12.40 -6.43 -2.62
C SER A 28 13.55 -7.26 -2.01
N SER A 29 13.75 -8.48 -2.52
CA SER A 29 14.82 -9.38 -2.09
C SER A 29 16.22 -8.81 -2.28
N LEU A 30 16.45 -8.13 -3.40
CA LEU A 30 17.74 -7.48 -3.68
C LEU A 30 18.12 -6.43 -2.62
N LEU A 31 17.12 -5.86 -1.93
CA LEU A 31 17.34 -4.76 -1.00
C LEU A 31 17.40 -5.20 0.47
N THR A 32 16.69 -6.25 0.85
CA THR A 32 16.49 -6.59 2.27
C THR A 32 16.52 -8.07 2.60
N GLY A 33 16.47 -8.94 1.61
CA GLY A 33 16.41 -10.39 1.81
C GLY A 33 15.07 -10.91 2.36
N ASN A 34 14.09 -10.04 2.67
CA ASN A 34 12.77 -10.46 3.13
C ASN A 34 11.78 -10.44 1.97
N THR A 35 11.35 -11.62 1.52
CA THR A 35 10.42 -11.78 0.40
C THR A 35 8.99 -12.08 0.84
N ASP A 36 8.79 -12.65 2.03
CA ASP A 36 7.49 -13.17 2.43
C ASP A 36 6.43 -12.08 2.55
N TYR A 37 6.69 -11.04 3.34
CA TYR A 37 5.77 -9.91 3.41
C TYR A 37 5.77 -9.02 2.17
N ALA A 38 6.83 -9.02 1.36
CA ALA A 38 6.80 -8.36 0.07
C ALA A 38 5.75 -8.97 -0.86
N ARG A 39 5.60 -10.30 -0.86
CA ARG A 39 4.55 -11.01 -1.59
C ARG A 39 3.17 -10.64 -1.08
N CYS A 40 2.95 -10.68 0.23
CA CYS A 40 1.69 -10.27 0.85
C CYS A 40 1.30 -8.84 0.47
N GLN A 41 2.20 -7.89 0.64
CA GLN A 41 1.98 -6.48 0.29
C GLN A 41 1.70 -6.29 -1.20
N ALA A 42 2.42 -7.00 -2.07
CA ALA A 42 2.21 -6.97 -3.51
C ALA A 42 0.82 -7.51 -3.89
N THR A 43 0.42 -8.63 -3.29
CA THR A 43 -0.90 -9.25 -3.53
C THR A 43 -2.01 -8.31 -3.11
N VAL A 44 -1.96 -7.77 -1.89
CA VAL A 44 -2.97 -6.85 -1.36
C VAL A 44 -3.07 -5.58 -2.22
N LEU A 45 -1.93 -4.98 -2.60
CA LEU A 45 -1.92 -3.77 -3.42
C LEU A 45 -2.47 -4.03 -4.84
N ARG A 46 -2.10 -5.16 -5.44
CA ARG A 46 -2.60 -5.56 -6.76
C ARG A 46 -4.11 -5.76 -6.76
N GLU A 47 -4.63 -6.50 -5.78
CA GLU A 47 -6.07 -6.73 -5.64
C GLU A 47 -6.82 -5.40 -5.42
N THR A 48 -6.28 -4.50 -4.59
CA THR A 48 -6.83 -3.17 -4.39
C THR A 48 -6.94 -2.40 -5.71
N LEU A 49 -5.89 -2.43 -6.53
CA LEU A 49 -5.88 -1.75 -7.82
C LEU A 49 -6.87 -2.36 -8.82
N LEU A 50 -6.90 -3.68 -8.94
CA LEU A 50 -7.76 -4.37 -9.91
C LEU A 50 -9.25 -4.26 -9.59
N LYS A 51 -9.59 -4.17 -8.30
CA LYS A 51 -10.99 -4.07 -7.83
C LYS A 51 -11.44 -2.64 -7.53
N GLY A 52 -10.52 -1.67 -7.49
CA GLY A 52 -10.80 -0.31 -7.02
C GLY A 52 -11.08 -0.23 -5.51
N GLY A 53 -10.74 -1.26 -4.76
CA GLY A 53 -10.93 -1.41 -3.32
C GLY A 53 -10.44 -2.75 -2.82
N LEU A 54 -10.56 -3.02 -1.52
CA LEU A 54 -10.13 -4.28 -0.92
C LEU A 54 -11.25 -4.91 -0.09
N ASP A 55 -11.45 -6.19 -0.28
CA ASP A 55 -12.38 -7.03 0.48
C ASP A 55 -11.69 -8.30 1.01
N GLN A 56 -12.41 -9.08 1.82
CA GLN A 56 -11.88 -10.29 2.45
C GLN A 56 -11.49 -11.40 1.46
N THR A 57 -11.88 -11.33 0.19
CA THR A 57 -11.48 -12.34 -0.80
C THR A 57 -9.98 -12.39 -1.04
N VAL A 58 -9.26 -11.32 -0.69
CA VAL A 58 -7.79 -11.30 -0.73
C VAL A 58 -7.16 -12.37 0.18
N LEU A 59 -7.86 -12.77 1.26
CA LEU A 59 -7.39 -13.81 2.17
C LEU A 59 -7.20 -15.17 1.49
N ASP A 60 -7.95 -15.45 0.43
CA ASP A 60 -7.82 -16.69 -0.32
C ASP A 60 -6.52 -16.77 -1.17
N LEU A 61 -5.88 -15.62 -1.36
CA LEU A 61 -4.59 -15.48 -2.07
C LEU A 61 -3.39 -15.50 -1.12
N LEU A 62 -3.63 -15.50 0.19
CA LEU A 62 -2.59 -15.45 1.22
C LEU A 62 -2.54 -16.77 1.99
N ALA A 63 -1.39 -17.06 2.61
CA ALA A 63 -1.19 -18.28 3.37
C ALA A 63 -0.38 -18.03 4.66
N GLY A 64 -0.46 -18.96 5.61
CA GLY A 64 0.29 -18.93 6.86
C GLY A 64 0.09 -17.65 7.65
N ASP A 65 1.16 -17.16 8.25
CA ASP A 65 1.20 -15.97 9.09
C ASP A 65 0.77 -14.68 8.38
N GLN A 66 0.93 -14.60 7.07
CA GLN A 66 0.49 -13.46 6.27
C GLN A 66 -1.02 -13.39 6.16
N ARG A 67 -1.69 -14.56 5.99
CA ARG A 67 -3.14 -14.67 6.01
C ARG A 67 -3.68 -14.29 7.38
N GLU A 68 -3.14 -14.89 8.44
CA GLU A 68 -3.55 -14.62 9.83
C GLU A 68 -3.38 -13.13 10.19
N ALA A 69 -2.24 -12.52 9.82
CA ALA A 69 -1.99 -11.11 10.06
C ALA A 69 -2.97 -10.19 9.30
N THR A 70 -3.37 -10.57 8.10
CA THR A 70 -4.32 -9.79 7.28
C THR A 70 -5.76 -10.00 7.79
N GLU A 71 -6.14 -11.22 8.14
CA GLU A 71 -7.45 -11.56 8.72
C GLU A 71 -7.70 -10.77 10.00
N LEU A 72 -6.71 -10.71 10.89
CA LEU A 72 -6.79 -9.91 12.12
C LEU A 72 -7.07 -8.42 11.86
N VAL A 73 -6.59 -7.88 10.74
CA VAL A 73 -6.90 -6.48 10.35
C VAL A 73 -8.37 -6.33 9.98
N PHE A 74 -8.93 -7.27 9.21
CA PHE A 74 -10.36 -7.24 8.86
C PHE A 74 -11.27 -7.42 10.08
N GLU A 75 -10.90 -8.29 11.02
CA GLU A 75 -11.66 -8.50 12.26
C GLU A 75 -11.75 -7.24 13.12
N ARG A 76 -10.76 -6.38 13.03
CA ARG A 76 -10.64 -5.18 13.87
C ARG A 76 -10.90 -3.88 13.10
N GLU A 77 -11.44 -3.93 11.90
CA GLU A 77 -11.52 -2.77 10.99
C GLU A 77 -12.34 -1.59 11.57
N GLU A 78 -13.30 -1.87 12.47
CA GLU A 78 -14.13 -0.85 13.11
C GLU A 78 -13.48 -0.17 14.33
N GLU A 79 -12.34 -0.68 14.81
CA GLU A 79 -11.63 -0.13 15.96
C GLU A 79 -10.90 1.17 15.59
N ASP A 80 -10.59 2.01 16.60
CA ASP A 80 -9.82 3.26 16.39
C ASP A 80 -8.46 2.97 15.73
N PRO A 81 -8.16 3.53 14.55
CA PRO A 81 -6.98 3.15 13.79
C PRO A 81 -5.67 3.62 14.43
N VAL A 82 -5.71 4.64 15.27
CA VAL A 82 -4.52 5.13 15.99
C VAL A 82 -4.13 4.14 17.09
N GLU A 83 -5.12 3.72 17.87
CA GLU A 83 -4.90 2.79 18.98
C GLU A 83 -4.58 1.39 18.48
N THR A 84 -5.32 0.90 17.48
CA THR A 84 -5.08 -0.41 16.87
C THR A 84 -3.70 -0.49 16.22
N SER A 85 -3.25 0.56 15.55
CA SER A 85 -1.89 0.61 15.00
C SER A 85 -0.81 0.52 16.10
N ARG A 86 -1.06 1.11 17.28
CA ARG A 86 -0.14 0.99 18.43
C ARG A 86 -0.09 -0.42 18.98
N GLN A 87 -1.22 -1.11 19.02
CA GLN A 87 -1.32 -2.50 19.46
C GLN A 87 -0.66 -3.48 18.49
N PHE A 88 -0.74 -3.26 17.19
CA PHE A 88 0.04 -4.01 16.19
C PHE A 88 1.55 -3.76 16.28
N GLY A 89 1.93 -2.65 16.89
CA GLY A 89 3.31 -2.21 17.01
C GLY A 89 3.64 -1.06 16.04
N ASN A 90 3.91 0.12 16.62
CA ASN A 90 4.16 1.34 15.85
C ASN A 90 5.62 1.51 15.38
N ASN A 91 6.34 0.43 15.23
CA ASN A 91 7.70 0.37 14.68
C ASN A 91 7.70 0.02 13.18
N CYS A 92 8.87 -0.22 12.59
CA CYS A 92 9.02 -0.60 11.19
C CYS A 92 9.08 -2.13 10.96
N HIS A 93 8.81 -2.94 11.99
CA HIS A 93 8.84 -4.38 11.88
C HIS A 93 7.52 -4.92 11.30
N LEU A 94 7.64 -5.99 10.55
CA LEU A 94 6.51 -6.77 10.06
C LEU A 94 6.09 -7.81 11.12
N PRO A 95 4.83 -8.13 11.25
CA PRO A 95 3.69 -7.66 10.45
C PRO A 95 3.13 -6.29 10.85
N GLY A 96 3.47 -5.75 12.02
CA GLY A 96 2.80 -4.59 12.62
C GLY A 96 2.77 -3.35 11.73
N SER A 97 3.84 -3.03 11.01
CA SER A 97 3.86 -1.87 10.09
C SER A 97 2.91 -2.06 8.89
N PHE A 98 2.78 -3.28 8.37
CA PHE A 98 1.82 -3.64 7.34
C PHE A 98 0.39 -3.57 7.87
N GLN A 99 0.13 -4.22 9.01
CA GLN A 99 -1.20 -4.26 9.64
C GLN A 99 -1.72 -2.86 9.96
N GLY A 100 -0.89 -1.99 10.56
CA GLY A 100 -1.30 -0.62 10.89
C GLY A 100 -1.61 0.25 9.67
N ALA A 101 -0.90 0.06 8.56
CA ALA A 101 -1.20 0.76 7.31
C ALA A 101 -2.48 0.26 6.66
N LEU A 102 -2.65 -1.07 6.59
CA LEU A 102 -3.83 -1.71 6.02
C LEU A 102 -5.09 -1.40 6.82
N HIS A 103 -5.00 -1.46 8.16
CA HIS A 103 -6.12 -1.14 9.06
C HIS A 103 -6.61 0.30 8.86
N ALA A 104 -5.71 1.29 8.87
CA ALA A 104 -6.10 2.68 8.66
C ALA A 104 -6.76 2.88 7.27
N PHE A 105 -6.30 2.17 6.24
CA PHE A 105 -6.91 2.20 4.91
C PHE A 105 -8.33 1.61 4.91
N LEU A 106 -8.54 0.44 5.52
CA LEU A 106 -9.86 -0.21 5.58
C LEU A 106 -10.85 0.59 6.42
N HIS A 107 -10.44 1.07 7.60
CA HIS A 107 -11.27 1.85 8.50
C HIS A 107 -11.89 3.09 7.83
N HIS A 108 -11.13 3.77 7.00
CA HIS A 108 -11.59 5.00 6.33
C HIS A 108 -12.10 4.80 4.89
N ARG A 109 -12.25 3.55 4.42
CA ARG A 109 -12.55 3.26 3.01
C ARG A 109 -13.82 3.91 2.47
N GLU A 110 -14.84 4.10 3.33
CA GLU A 110 -16.13 4.69 2.97
C GLU A 110 -16.18 6.22 3.20
N SER A 111 -15.13 6.83 3.74
CA SER A 111 -15.08 8.27 3.98
C SER A 111 -14.84 9.04 2.67
N GLU A 112 -15.53 10.17 2.51
CA GLU A 112 -15.28 11.12 1.41
C GLU A 112 -13.86 11.70 1.47
N ASP A 113 -13.35 11.92 2.70
CA ASP A 113 -12.00 12.43 2.97
C ASP A 113 -10.98 11.30 3.25
N ARG A 114 -11.24 10.08 2.76
CA ARG A 114 -10.48 8.86 3.09
C ARG A 114 -8.97 9.02 2.92
N PHE A 115 -8.50 9.78 1.92
CA PHE A 115 -7.07 10.03 1.72
C PHE A 115 -6.45 10.74 2.92
N GLN A 116 -7.07 11.85 3.35
CA GLN A 116 -6.56 12.64 4.46
C GLN A 116 -6.69 11.92 5.80
N GLU A 117 -7.84 11.30 6.05
CA GLU A 117 -8.13 10.62 7.32
C GLU A 117 -7.21 9.44 7.54
N THR A 118 -7.03 8.58 6.53
CA THR A 118 -6.09 7.47 6.58
C THR A 118 -4.67 7.93 6.90
N LEU A 119 -4.14 8.89 6.14
CA LEU A 119 -2.77 9.35 6.37
C LEU A 119 -2.59 10.06 7.71
N ARG A 120 -3.60 10.83 8.15
CA ARG A 120 -3.57 11.46 9.48
C ARG A 120 -3.62 10.44 10.62
N ALA A 121 -4.42 9.37 10.49
CA ALA A 121 -4.46 8.28 11.46
C ALA A 121 -3.09 7.59 11.56
N VAL A 122 -2.49 7.24 10.43
CA VAL A 122 -1.14 6.65 10.36
C VAL A 122 -0.09 7.54 11.04
N LEU A 123 -0.13 8.85 10.80
CA LEU A 123 0.80 9.80 11.40
C LEU A 123 0.58 9.96 12.92
N ARG A 124 -0.67 10.03 13.38
CA ARG A 124 -1.03 10.15 14.80
C ARG A 124 -0.66 8.92 15.63
N ALA A 125 -0.64 7.74 15.03
CA ALA A 125 -0.19 6.53 15.70
C ALA A 125 1.26 6.61 16.20
N GLY A 126 2.08 7.47 15.59
CA GLY A 126 3.48 7.67 15.97
C GLY A 126 4.42 6.57 15.48
N GLY A 127 5.63 6.52 15.99
CA GLY A 127 6.64 5.55 15.62
C GLY A 127 7.11 5.65 14.16
N CYS A 128 7.26 4.52 13.44
CA CYS A 128 7.75 4.49 12.06
C CYS A 128 6.66 4.90 11.06
N ASN A 129 6.35 6.18 11.01
CA ASN A 129 5.29 6.73 10.15
C ASN A 129 5.58 6.60 8.65
N CYS A 130 6.86 6.72 8.24
CA CYS A 130 7.22 6.71 6.84
C CYS A 130 6.79 5.43 6.12
N SER A 131 7.13 4.27 6.68
CA SER A 131 6.79 2.97 6.07
C SER A 131 5.28 2.78 5.96
N ARG A 132 4.55 3.07 7.04
CA ARG A 132 3.09 2.95 7.04
C ARG A 132 2.42 3.94 6.08
N ALA A 133 2.82 5.21 6.10
CA ALA A 133 2.24 6.23 5.23
C ALA A 133 2.48 5.95 3.74
N ASN A 134 3.66 5.41 3.40
CA ASN A 134 3.95 5.01 2.02
C ASN A 134 3.02 3.88 1.54
N TYR A 135 2.87 2.83 2.35
CA TYR A 135 2.03 1.70 1.95
C TYR A 135 0.54 2.08 1.94
N ALA A 136 0.07 2.80 2.96
CA ALA A 136 -1.29 3.34 2.98
C ALA A 136 -1.57 4.26 1.80
N GLY A 137 -0.62 5.14 1.45
CA GLY A 137 -0.71 6.02 0.28
C GLY A 137 -0.79 5.25 -1.05
N ALA A 138 -0.05 4.15 -1.17
CA ALA A 138 -0.12 3.27 -2.34
C ALA A 138 -1.50 2.59 -2.45
N LEU A 139 -2.06 2.08 -1.35
CA LEU A 139 -3.41 1.51 -1.30
C LEU A 139 -4.49 2.54 -1.64
N LEU A 140 -4.39 3.75 -1.09
CA LEU A 140 -5.31 4.85 -1.39
C LEU A 140 -5.28 5.22 -2.87
N GLY A 141 -4.08 5.37 -3.45
CA GLY A 141 -3.95 5.62 -4.88
C GLY A 141 -4.51 4.49 -5.74
N ALA A 142 -4.22 3.24 -5.38
CA ALA A 142 -4.74 2.05 -6.07
C ALA A 142 -6.26 1.95 -6.02
N SER A 143 -6.89 2.39 -4.92
CA SER A 143 -8.35 2.43 -4.77
C SER A 143 -9.02 3.66 -5.40
N GLY A 144 -8.26 4.53 -6.09
CA GLY A 144 -8.78 5.74 -6.70
C GLY A 144 -9.10 6.88 -5.73
N ALA A 145 -8.52 6.88 -4.52
CA ALA A 145 -8.68 7.98 -3.59
C ALA A 145 -8.03 9.26 -4.12
N VAL A 146 -8.75 10.37 -4.04
CA VAL A 146 -8.29 11.67 -4.56
C VAL A 146 -7.34 12.34 -3.57
N ILE A 147 -6.16 12.71 -4.04
CA ILE A 147 -5.23 13.53 -3.27
C ILE A 147 -5.79 14.96 -3.19
N PRO A 148 -5.94 15.56 -1.99
CA PRO A 148 -6.43 16.92 -1.87
C PRO A 148 -5.53 17.93 -2.60
N SER A 149 -6.13 18.83 -3.37
CA SER A 149 -5.37 19.82 -4.16
C SER A 149 -4.45 20.67 -3.30
N ASN A 150 -4.92 21.08 -2.11
CA ASN A 150 -4.12 21.85 -1.16
C ASN A 150 -2.89 21.10 -0.60
N TRP A 151 -2.83 19.78 -0.72
CA TRP A 151 -1.64 18.99 -0.39
C TRP A 151 -0.67 18.96 -1.56
N LEU A 152 -1.19 18.80 -2.80
CA LEU A 152 -0.39 18.86 -4.02
C LEU A 152 0.27 20.24 -4.18
N ASP A 153 -0.45 21.32 -3.92
CA ASP A 153 0.05 22.69 -4.01
C ASP A 153 1.24 22.98 -3.07
N ARG A 154 1.36 22.19 -1.99
CA ARG A 154 2.45 22.32 -1.02
C ARG A 154 3.58 21.31 -1.22
N LEU A 155 3.43 20.41 -2.15
CA LEU A 155 4.43 19.37 -2.42
C LEU A 155 5.56 19.96 -3.27
N ASN A 156 6.77 19.99 -2.71
CA ASN A 156 7.94 20.36 -3.47
C ASN A 156 8.11 19.43 -4.68
N ARG A 157 8.29 20.02 -5.88
CA ARG A 157 8.47 19.28 -7.13
C ARG A 157 7.26 18.40 -7.53
N ALA A 158 6.04 18.79 -7.15
CA ALA A 158 4.83 18.07 -7.51
C ALA A 158 4.73 17.83 -9.03
N GLU A 159 5.01 18.84 -9.83
CA GLU A 159 4.99 18.76 -11.30
C GLU A 159 6.02 17.74 -11.83
N ASP A 160 7.24 17.75 -11.32
CA ASP A 160 8.28 16.79 -11.72
C ASP A 160 7.87 15.35 -11.39
N ILE A 161 7.24 15.14 -10.22
CA ILE A 161 6.76 13.83 -9.78
C ILE A 161 5.64 13.35 -10.72
N VAL A 162 4.63 14.18 -10.97
CA VAL A 162 3.51 13.85 -11.85
C VAL A 162 4.00 13.55 -13.27
N ASN A 163 4.87 14.38 -13.84
CA ASN A 163 5.44 14.17 -15.15
C ASN A 163 6.25 12.86 -15.24
N THR A 164 6.98 12.53 -14.18
CA THR A 164 7.75 11.27 -14.13
C THR A 164 6.83 10.06 -14.12
N ILE A 165 5.74 10.09 -13.34
CA ILE A 165 4.74 9.02 -13.26
C ILE A 165 4.05 8.85 -14.62
N GLN A 166 3.62 9.95 -15.25
CA GLN A 166 2.97 9.91 -16.57
C GLN A 166 3.90 9.33 -17.65
N ARG A 167 5.18 9.70 -17.64
CA ARG A 167 6.17 9.11 -18.55
C ARG A 167 6.35 7.62 -18.33
N ALA A 168 6.42 7.17 -17.07
CA ALA A 168 6.55 5.76 -16.74
C ALA A 168 5.30 4.96 -17.19
N ALA A 169 4.10 5.49 -16.97
CA ALA A 169 2.86 4.87 -17.42
C ALA A 169 2.80 4.74 -18.96
N ASN A 170 3.18 5.79 -19.69
CA ASN A 170 3.22 5.76 -21.15
C ASN A 170 4.21 4.70 -21.70
N ILE A 171 5.36 4.51 -21.03
CA ILE A 171 6.34 3.48 -21.43
C ILE A 171 5.78 2.08 -21.22
N SER A 172 5.03 1.84 -20.14
CA SER A 172 4.43 0.52 -19.88
C SER A 172 3.44 0.10 -20.97
N HIS A 173 2.64 1.03 -21.49
CA HIS A 173 1.71 0.75 -22.60
C HIS A 173 2.39 0.55 -23.98
N LEU A 174 3.58 1.09 -24.20
CA LEU A 174 4.32 0.90 -25.45
C LEU A 174 4.98 -0.49 -25.58
N GLY A 175 5.11 -1.22 -24.47
CA GLY A 175 5.67 -2.59 -24.45
C GLY A 175 4.70 -3.69 -24.90
N GLU A 176 3.41 -3.40 -24.97
CA GLU A 176 2.35 -4.38 -25.30
C GLU A 176 2.08 -4.55 -26.81
N GLY A 177 2.78 -3.82 -27.65
CA GLY A 177 2.60 -3.78 -29.11
C GLY A 177 3.57 -4.61 -29.94
N LYS A 178 4.23 -5.66 -29.37
CA LYS A 178 5.11 -6.55 -30.16
C LYS A 178 4.86 -8.01 -29.89
#